data_dc81243f7e159d14eccf78e9183d0ff0
#
_entry.id   dc81243f7e159d14eccf78e9183d0ff0
#
_cell.length_a   1.000
_cell.length_b   1.000
_cell.length_c   1.000
_cell.angle_alpha   90.00
_cell.angle_beta   90.00
_cell.angle_gamma   90.00
#
_symmetry.space_group_name_H-M   'P 1'
#
loop_
_entity.id
_entity.type
_entity.pdbx_description
1 polymer ?
#
loop_
_entity_poly.entity_id
_entity_poly.type
_entity_poly.pdbx_seq_one_letter_code
_entity_poly.pdbx_strand_id
1 'polypeptide(L)'
;SGISIDISLVDVVMMGFNPELKLLQPPTETMKEKAYKVLAMVGLDSRINDNFQTLSEGQKQLALLARTFVAKRKLLLLDEPESALDFRLRYQIMNLLCSYVERNHAVSLVTLHDSSLALNYCNTLLVLSESKLIGEVYPDKTPIEEMEMLLSKVYGTISIRELRNRQGKRQLVMMKEDDMH
;
A
#
# COMPACT_ATOMS: atom_id res chain seq x y z
N SER A 1 -2.16 -32.00 8.96
CA SER A 1 -1.67 -32.19 7.58
C SER A 1 -2.34 -31.14 6.69
N GLY A 2 -1.72 -29.96 6.59
CA GLY A 2 -2.19 -28.96 5.64
C GLY A 2 -1.76 -29.38 4.22
N ILE A 3 -2.65 -29.28 3.25
CA ILE A 3 -2.29 -29.42 1.83
C ILE A 3 -1.41 -28.23 1.51
N SER A 4 -0.10 -28.44 1.41
CA SER A 4 0.83 -27.44 0.91
C SER A 4 0.70 -27.42 -0.61
N ILE A 5 0.13 -26.36 -1.17
CA ILE A 5 0.11 -26.17 -2.62
C ILE A 5 1.47 -25.59 -2.98
N ASP A 6 2.24 -26.35 -3.76
CA ASP A 6 3.51 -25.90 -4.31
C ASP A 6 3.23 -24.98 -5.50
N ILE A 7 3.27 -23.66 -5.27
CA ILE A 7 3.01 -22.64 -6.28
C ILE A 7 4.19 -21.68 -6.36
N SER A 8 4.69 -21.43 -7.56
CA SER A 8 5.80 -20.49 -7.76
C SER A 8 5.36 -19.03 -7.56
N LEU A 9 6.32 -18.17 -7.20
CA LEU A 9 6.08 -16.75 -7.06
C LEU A 9 5.50 -16.13 -8.35
N VAL A 10 6.03 -16.51 -9.52
CA VAL A 10 5.52 -15.97 -10.78
C VAL A 10 4.08 -16.41 -11.05
N ASP A 11 3.70 -17.62 -10.68
CA ASP A 11 2.33 -18.11 -10.85
C ASP A 11 1.35 -17.32 -9.97
N VAL A 12 1.75 -16.99 -8.73
CA VAL A 12 0.95 -16.12 -7.85
C VAL A 12 0.74 -14.74 -8.50
N VAL A 13 1.79 -14.14 -9.07
CA VAL A 13 1.67 -12.85 -9.75
C VAL A 13 0.80 -12.95 -10.99
N MET A 14 0.93 -14.01 -11.78
CA MET A 14 0.12 -14.24 -12.98
C MET A 14 -1.37 -14.41 -12.68
N MET A 15 -1.77 -14.81 -11.45
CA MET A 15 -3.18 -14.80 -11.05
C MET A 15 -3.83 -13.41 -11.17
N GLY A 16 -3.05 -12.32 -11.19
CA GLY A 16 -3.56 -10.98 -11.45
C GLY A 16 -4.25 -10.84 -12.80
N PHE A 17 -3.94 -11.70 -13.78
CA PHE A 17 -4.59 -11.74 -15.09
C PHE A 17 -5.87 -12.59 -15.15
N ASN A 18 -6.24 -13.30 -14.08
CA ASN A 18 -7.40 -14.20 -14.11
C ASN A 18 -8.69 -13.56 -14.68
N PRO A 19 -9.01 -12.28 -14.39
CA PRO A 19 -10.19 -11.65 -15.00
C PRO A 19 -10.09 -11.45 -16.51
N GLU A 20 -8.92 -11.55 -17.09
CA GLU A 20 -8.68 -11.37 -18.54
C GLU A 20 -8.64 -12.71 -19.29
N LEU A 21 -8.48 -13.82 -18.56
CA LEU A 21 -8.42 -15.16 -19.12
C LEU A 21 -9.82 -15.77 -19.25
N LYS A 22 -10.09 -16.41 -20.38
CA LYS A 22 -11.28 -17.28 -20.51
C LYS A 22 -11.06 -18.56 -19.70
N LEU A 23 -12.17 -19.20 -19.35
CA LEU A 23 -12.12 -20.48 -18.64
C LEU A 23 -11.21 -21.48 -19.37
N LEU A 24 -10.26 -22.07 -18.67
CA LEU A 24 -9.25 -23.01 -19.18
C LEU A 24 -8.22 -22.41 -20.18
N GLN A 25 -8.17 -21.11 -20.35
CA GLN A 25 -7.15 -20.49 -21.18
C GLN A 25 -5.83 -20.39 -20.40
N PRO A 26 -4.73 -20.98 -20.89
CA PRO A 26 -3.42 -20.82 -20.26
C PRO A 26 -2.89 -19.40 -20.39
N PRO A 27 -2.09 -18.93 -19.44
CA PRO A 27 -1.39 -17.65 -19.56
C PRO A 27 -0.51 -17.59 -20.80
N THR A 28 -0.44 -16.44 -21.44
CA THR A 28 0.40 -16.23 -22.62
C THR A 28 1.84 -15.86 -22.22
N GLU A 29 2.82 -16.04 -23.11
CA GLU A 29 4.19 -15.60 -22.89
C GLU A 29 4.28 -14.08 -22.62
N THR A 30 3.45 -13.30 -23.29
CA THR A 30 3.35 -11.83 -23.02
C THR A 30 2.91 -11.53 -21.58
N MET A 31 2.05 -12.35 -20.99
CA MET A 31 1.64 -12.22 -19.59
C MET A 31 2.79 -12.56 -18.64
N LYS A 32 3.58 -13.60 -18.95
CA LYS A 32 4.77 -13.95 -18.18
C LYS A 32 5.81 -12.83 -18.19
N GLU A 33 6.10 -12.27 -19.36
CA GLU A 33 7.01 -11.13 -19.48
C GLU A 33 6.57 -9.92 -18.65
N LYS A 34 5.26 -9.63 -18.63
CA LYS A 34 4.71 -8.59 -17.78
C LYS A 34 4.89 -8.92 -16.28
N ALA A 35 4.65 -10.17 -15.88
CA ALA A 35 4.86 -10.62 -14.50
C ALA A 35 6.32 -10.46 -14.09
N TYR A 36 7.28 -10.85 -14.93
CA TYR A 36 8.70 -10.67 -14.67
C TYR A 36 9.10 -9.21 -14.49
N LYS A 37 8.59 -8.31 -15.35
CA LYS A 37 8.83 -6.86 -15.21
C LYS A 37 8.30 -6.29 -13.90
N VAL A 38 7.15 -6.74 -13.47
CA VAL A 38 6.56 -6.28 -12.21
C VAL A 38 7.30 -6.88 -11.01
N LEU A 39 7.72 -8.15 -11.08
CA LEU A 39 8.55 -8.76 -10.04
C LEU A 39 9.90 -8.04 -9.88
N ALA A 40 10.53 -7.64 -10.98
CA ALA A 40 11.73 -6.81 -10.93
C ALA A 40 11.46 -5.44 -10.31
N MET A 41 10.30 -4.82 -10.61
CA MET A 41 9.92 -3.53 -10.01
C MET A 41 9.81 -3.59 -8.48
N VAL A 42 9.32 -4.71 -7.94
CA VAL A 42 9.19 -4.90 -6.48
C VAL A 42 10.43 -5.53 -5.84
N GLY A 43 11.49 -5.84 -6.61
CA GLY A 43 12.75 -6.39 -6.12
C GLY A 43 12.71 -7.89 -5.83
N LEU A 44 11.88 -8.64 -6.54
CA LEU A 44 11.73 -10.10 -6.39
C LEU A 44 12.13 -10.90 -7.63
N ASP A 45 12.87 -10.28 -8.56
CA ASP A 45 13.31 -10.89 -9.81
C ASP A 45 14.22 -12.11 -9.62
N SER A 46 15.03 -12.14 -8.58
CA SER A 46 15.90 -13.29 -8.26
C SER A 46 15.14 -14.50 -7.67
N ARG A 47 13.85 -14.34 -7.34
CA ARG A 47 13.04 -15.35 -6.65
C ARG A 47 11.83 -15.83 -7.46
N ILE A 48 11.82 -15.58 -8.76
CA ILE A 48 10.68 -15.84 -9.67
C ILE A 48 10.13 -17.26 -9.55
N ASN A 49 11.02 -18.25 -9.40
CA ASN A 49 10.67 -19.68 -9.33
C ASN A 49 10.59 -20.20 -7.89
N ASP A 50 10.83 -19.36 -6.88
CA ASP A 50 10.73 -19.81 -5.49
C ASP A 50 9.29 -20.17 -5.15
N ASN A 51 9.11 -21.14 -4.27
CA ASN A 51 7.80 -21.45 -3.70
C ASN A 51 7.31 -20.25 -2.89
N PHE A 52 6.13 -19.74 -3.20
CA PHE A 52 5.52 -18.60 -2.51
C PHE A 52 5.42 -18.80 -0.99
N GLN A 53 5.20 -20.04 -0.54
CA GLN A 53 5.09 -20.37 0.89
C GLN A 53 6.40 -20.15 1.64
N THR A 54 7.56 -20.27 0.97
CA THR A 54 8.88 -20.12 1.60
C THR A 54 9.34 -18.67 1.70
N LEU A 55 8.61 -17.73 1.12
CA LEU A 55 8.92 -16.31 1.19
C LEU A 55 8.64 -15.76 2.59
N SER A 56 9.41 -14.74 3.00
CA SER A 56 9.10 -13.96 4.21
C SER A 56 7.76 -13.23 4.03
N GLU A 57 7.11 -12.84 5.14
CA GLU A 57 5.84 -12.10 5.08
C GLU A 57 5.95 -10.81 4.26
N GLY A 58 7.05 -10.07 4.40
CA GLY A 58 7.30 -8.88 3.59
C GLY A 58 7.44 -9.19 2.09
N GLN A 59 8.11 -10.28 1.74
CA GLN A 59 8.21 -10.73 0.34
C GLN A 59 6.86 -11.19 -0.21
N LYS A 60 6.04 -11.85 0.60
CA LYS A 60 4.67 -12.21 0.24
C LYS A 60 3.82 -10.97 -0.03
N GLN A 61 3.93 -9.92 0.81
CA GLN A 61 3.23 -8.66 0.58
C GLN A 61 3.67 -7.97 -0.71
N LEU A 62 4.96 -7.93 -1.00
CA LEU A 62 5.47 -7.41 -2.28
C LEU A 62 4.96 -8.23 -3.46
N ALA A 63 4.86 -9.55 -3.34
CA ALA A 63 4.31 -10.43 -4.37
C ALA A 63 2.81 -10.17 -4.61
N LEU A 64 2.02 -9.96 -3.55
CA LEU A 64 0.60 -9.61 -3.65
C LEU A 64 0.40 -8.23 -4.29
N LEU A 65 1.28 -7.28 -3.98
CA LEU A 65 1.30 -5.98 -4.63
C LEU A 65 1.65 -6.12 -6.13
N ALA A 66 2.65 -6.93 -6.47
CA ALA A 66 3.01 -7.26 -7.85
C ALA A 66 1.83 -7.88 -8.61
N ARG A 67 1.11 -8.83 -8.00
CA ARG A 67 -0.11 -9.43 -8.54
C ARG A 67 -1.19 -8.36 -8.84
N THR A 68 -1.30 -7.37 -7.98
CA THR A 68 -2.24 -6.25 -8.19
C THR A 68 -1.79 -5.35 -9.35
N PHE A 69 -0.50 -5.07 -9.45
CA PHE A 69 0.06 -4.18 -10.47
C PHE A 69 0.05 -4.78 -11.87
N VAL A 70 0.26 -6.09 -12.00
CA VAL A 70 0.32 -6.75 -13.31
C VAL A 70 -0.99 -6.63 -14.08
N ALA A 71 -2.12 -6.54 -13.36
CA ALA A 71 -3.45 -6.39 -13.93
C ALA A 71 -3.74 -4.99 -14.51
N LYS A 72 -2.87 -3.99 -14.27
CA LYS A 72 -3.00 -2.60 -14.75
C LYS A 72 -4.38 -1.97 -14.50
N ARG A 73 -4.96 -2.23 -13.34
CA ARG A 73 -6.27 -1.68 -12.97
C ARG A 73 -6.18 -0.19 -12.70
N LYS A 74 -7.27 0.53 -13.03
CA LYS A 74 -7.42 1.97 -12.76
C LYS A 74 -7.90 2.28 -11.36
N LEU A 75 -8.47 1.31 -10.66
CA LEU A 75 -8.87 1.39 -9.26
C LEU A 75 -8.22 0.26 -8.48
N LEU A 76 -7.50 0.61 -7.43
CA LEU A 76 -6.90 -0.32 -6.47
C LEU A 76 -7.60 -0.17 -5.13
N LEU A 77 -7.98 -1.31 -4.54
CA LEU A 77 -8.49 -1.39 -3.17
C LEU A 77 -7.48 -2.22 -2.37
N LEU A 78 -6.87 -1.61 -1.37
CA LEU A 78 -5.81 -2.22 -0.58
C LEU A 78 -6.18 -2.10 0.90
N ASP A 79 -6.18 -3.22 1.58
CA ASP A 79 -6.47 -3.30 3.00
C ASP A 79 -5.17 -3.55 3.75
N GLU A 80 -4.71 -2.54 4.51
CA GLU A 80 -3.52 -2.56 5.35
C GLU A 80 -2.27 -3.16 4.67
N PRO A 81 -1.86 -2.67 3.49
CA PRO A 81 -0.76 -3.29 2.75
C PRO A 81 0.58 -3.19 3.47
N GLU A 82 0.68 -2.34 4.50
CA GLU A 82 1.87 -2.11 5.33
C GLU A 82 1.87 -2.89 6.65
N SER A 83 0.77 -3.59 6.98
CA SER A 83 0.64 -4.29 8.26
C SER A 83 1.69 -5.40 8.41
N ALA A 84 2.16 -5.61 9.63
CA ALA A 84 3.18 -6.62 9.99
C ALA A 84 4.53 -6.48 9.26
N LEU A 85 4.82 -5.34 8.65
CA LEU A 85 6.06 -5.06 7.95
C LEU A 85 7.02 -4.22 8.79
N ASP A 86 8.32 -4.38 8.57
CA ASP A 86 9.33 -3.51 9.13
C ASP A 86 9.25 -2.08 8.54
N PHE A 87 9.90 -1.13 9.23
CA PHE A 87 9.91 0.28 8.85
C PHE A 87 10.31 0.51 7.39
N ARG A 88 11.38 -0.13 6.92
CA ARG A 88 11.89 0.05 5.55
C ARG A 88 10.87 -0.41 4.51
N LEU A 89 10.28 -1.57 4.75
CA LEU A 89 9.38 -2.21 3.79
C LEU A 89 8.04 -1.49 3.67
N ARG A 90 7.51 -0.94 4.77
CA ARG A 90 6.31 -0.08 4.75
C ARG A 90 6.49 1.09 3.79
N TYR A 91 7.58 1.83 3.91
CA TYR A 91 7.88 2.96 3.03
C TYR A 91 8.14 2.53 1.59
N GLN A 92 8.77 1.38 1.38
CA GLN A 92 8.97 0.82 0.04
C GLN A 92 7.63 0.54 -0.65
N ILE A 93 6.69 -0.10 0.03
CA ILE A 93 5.34 -0.40 -0.50
C ILE A 93 4.61 0.88 -0.86
N MET A 94 4.61 1.89 0.01
CA MET A 94 3.94 3.17 -0.28
C MET A 94 4.57 3.89 -1.48
N ASN A 95 5.88 3.90 -1.60
CA ASN A 95 6.57 4.46 -2.78
C ASN A 95 6.22 3.72 -4.07
N LEU A 96 6.15 2.39 -4.04
CA LEU A 96 5.75 1.57 -5.19
C LEU A 96 4.31 1.87 -5.59
N LEU A 97 3.40 1.98 -4.62
CA LEU A 97 2.00 2.30 -4.83
C LEU A 97 1.82 3.68 -5.46
N CYS A 98 2.44 4.73 -4.90
CA CYS A 98 2.41 6.07 -5.47
C CYS A 98 2.94 6.09 -6.90
N SER A 99 4.10 5.47 -7.14
CA SER A 99 4.68 5.37 -8.48
C SER A 99 3.77 4.64 -9.48
N TYR A 100 3.06 3.60 -9.03
CA TYR A 100 2.10 2.88 -9.86
C TYR A 100 0.89 3.77 -10.21
N VAL A 101 0.32 4.44 -9.22
CA VAL A 101 -0.85 5.33 -9.36
C VAL A 101 -0.53 6.44 -10.37
N GLU A 102 0.60 7.12 -10.21
CA GLU A 102 1.05 8.18 -11.11
C GLU A 102 1.25 7.68 -12.55
N ARG A 103 2.06 6.63 -12.73
CA ARG A 103 2.39 6.11 -14.07
C ARG A 103 1.21 5.55 -14.84
N ASN A 104 0.22 5.02 -14.14
CA ASN A 104 -0.94 4.40 -14.77
C ASN A 104 -2.19 5.30 -14.76
N HIS A 105 -2.10 6.53 -14.23
CA HIS A 105 -3.25 7.42 -14.02
C HIS A 105 -4.39 6.64 -13.32
N ALA A 106 -4.04 5.97 -12.23
CA ALA A 106 -4.94 5.14 -11.43
C ALA A 106 -5.38 5.86 -10.16
N VAL A 107 -6.33 5.29 -9.47
CA VAL A 107 -6.75 5.71 -8.12
C VAL A 107 -6.53 4.54 -7.17
N SER A 108 -6.08 4.80 -5.96
CA SER A 108 -6.01 3.79 -4.90
C SER A 108 -6.81 4.26 -3.68
N LEU A 109 -7.61 3.35 -3.14
CA LEU A 109 -8.21 3.46 -1.82
C LEU A 109 -7.50 2.47 -0.90
N VAL A 110 -6.91 3.00 0.16
CA VAL A 110 -6.02 2.22 1.05
C VAL A 110 -6.47 2.43 2.49
N THR A 111 -6.65 1.35 3.26
CA THR A 111 -6.74 1.46 4.71
C THR A 111 -5.34 1.45 5.30
N LEU A 112 -5.06 2.32 6.25
CA LEU A 112 -3.74 2.46 6.89
C LEU A 112 -3.93 2.62 8.40
N HIS A 113 -3.09 1.93 9.18
CA HIS A 113 -2.99 2.16 10.63
C HIS A 113 -1.96 3.23 10.99
N ASP A 114 -0.93 3.40 10.17
CA ASP A 114 0.13 4.37 10.40
C ASP A 114 -0.30 5.76 9.90
N SER A 115 -0.62 6.65 10.83
CA SER A 115 -1.01 8.04 10.52
C SER A 115 0.09 8.82 9.80
N SER A 116 1.37 8.51 10.07
CA SER A 116 2.49 9.14 9.36
C SER A 116 2.53 8.75 7.90
N LEU A 117 2.24 7.49 7.57
CA LEU A 117 2.10 7.07 6.18
C LEU A 117 0.89 7.73 5.53
N ALA A 118 -0.26 7.76 6.21
CA ALA A 118 -1.46 8.39 5.68
C ALA A 118 -1.23 9.88 5.36
N LEU A 119 -0.69 10.65 6.31
CA LEU A 119 -0.44 12.08 6.17
C LEU A 119 0.62 12.44 5.10
N ASN A 120 1.55 11.53 4.80
CA ASN A 120 2.68 11.82 3.91
C ASN A 120 2.61 11.16 2.53
N TYR A 121 1.69 10.20 2.34
CA TYR A 121 1.56 9.46 1.08
C TYR A 121 0.19 9.57 0.43
N CYS A 122 -0.85 9.93 1.18
CA CYS A 122 -2.20 10.06 0.63
C CYS A 122 -2.53 11.51 0.30
N ASN A 123 -3.23 11.71 -0.83
CA ASN A 123 -3.71 13.04 -1.22
C ASN A 123 -4.96 13.46 -0.43
N THR A 124 -5.74 12.47 -0.01
CA THR A 124 -6.99 12.64 0.74
C THR A 124 -7.09 11.55 1.79
N LEU A 125 -7.41 11.92 3.01
CA LEU A 125 -7.75 10.99 4.08
C LEU A 125 -9.24 11.07 4.34
N LEU A 126 -9.91 9.93 4.29
CA LEU A 126 -11.29 9.77 4.73
C LEU A 126 -11.27 9.34 6.20
N VAL A 127 -11.72 10.20 7.07
CA VAL A 127 -11.68 9.94 8.53
C VAL A 127 -12.99 9.28 8.95
N LEU A 128 -12.88 8.06 9.45
CA LEU A 128 -14.00 7.24 9.89
C LEU A 128 -14.01 7.11 11.41
N SER A 129 -15.18 7.23 12.02
CA SER A 129 -15.42 6.93 13.43
C SER A 129 -16.80 6.31 13.58
N GLU A 130 -16.92 5.26 14.39
CA GLU A 130 -18.19 4.55 14.63
C GLU A 130 -18.90 4.15 13.33
N SER A 131 -18.16 3.63 12.36
CA SER A 131 -18.65 3.24 11.01
C SER A 131 -19.25 4.38 10.19
N LYS A 132 -18.93 5.63 10.49
CA LYS A 132 -19.38 6.82 9.76
C LYS A 132 -18.21 7.64 9.28
N LEU A 133 -18.35 8.22 8.09
CA LEU A 133 -17.42 9.24 7.61
C LEU A 133 -17.68 10.54 8.40
N ILE A 134 -16.70 10.98 9.16
CA ILE A 134 -16.79 12.19 10.00
C ILE A 134 -16.07 13.40 9.39
N GLY A 135 -15.34 13.21 8.32
CA GLY A 135 -14.69 14.28 7.59
C GLY A 135 -13.61 13.80 6.65
N GLU A 136 -13.04 14.78 5.93
CA GLU A 136 -11.95 14.58 4.98
C GLU A 136 -10.77 15.50 5.33
N VAL A 137 -9.56 15.00 5.17
CA VAL A 137 -8.32 15.76 5.31
C VAL A 137 -7.54 15.72 4.01
N TYR A 138 -7.09 16.87 3.57
CA TYR A 138 -6.20 17.04 2.43
C TYR A 138 -4.83 17.49 2.96
N PRO A 139 -3.84 16.61 3.19
CA PRO A 139 -2.61 16.94 3.89
C PRO A 139 -1.85 18.14 3.33
N ASP A 140 -1.95 18.36 2.01
CA ASP A 140 -1.30 19.50 1.35
C ASP A 140 -2.10 20.81 1.40
N LYS A 141 -3.38 20.80 1.84
CA LYS A 141 -4.28 21.95 1.76
C LYS A 141 -4.94 22.30 3.07
N THR A 142 -5.30 21.28 3.87
CA THR A 142 -6.00 21.49 5.14
C THR A 142 -5.03 22.10 6.17
N PRO A 143 -5.41 23.19 6.86
CA PRO A 143 -4.62 23.73 7.96
C PRO A 143 -4.34 22.70 9.06
N ILE A 144 -3.20 22.82 9.73
CA ILE A 144 -2.77 21.86 10.76
C ILE A 144 -3.81 21.79 11.88
N GLU A 145 -4.32 22.92 12.32
CA GLU A 145 -5.31 23.02 13.39
C GLU A 145 -6.62 22.29 13.06
N GLU A 146 -7.06 22.35 11.80
CA GLU A 146 -8.23 21.61 11.33
C GLU A 146 -7.97 20.11 11.24
N MET A 147 -6.76 19.70 10.81
CA MET A 147 -6.34 18.29 10.82
C MET A 147 -6.32 17.76 12.25
N GLU A 148 -5.71 18.48 13.19
CA GLU A 148 -5.66 18.11 14.61
C GLU A 148 -7.08 17.96 15.20
N MET A 149 -7.96 18.93 14.95
CA MET A 149 -9.34 18.91 15.43
C MET A 149 -10.12 17.70 14.92
N LEU A 150 -9.97 17.35 13.64
CA LEU A 150 -10.69 16.22 13.06
C LEU A 150 -10.10 14.87 13.49
N LEU A 151 -8.76 14.72 13.43
CA LEU A 151 -8.10 13.49 13.78
C LEU A 151 -8.15 13.19 15.28
N SER A 152 -8.22 14.22 16.14
CA SER A 152 -8.41 14.04 17.59
C SER A 152 -9.73 13.33 17.94
N LYS A 153 -10.73 13.38 17.08
CA LYS A 153 -11.98 12.63 17.28
C LYS A 153 -11.80 11.11 17.20
N VAL A 154 -10.72 10.65 16.56
CA VAL A 154 -10.39 9.23 16.40
C VAL A 154 -9.26 8.81 17.33
N TYR A 155 -8.22 9.64 17.44
CA TYR A 155 -6.99 9.28 18.14
C TYR A 155 -6.87 9.87 19.56
N GLY A 156 -7.85 10.66 20.01
CA GLY A 156 -7.76 11.45 21.24
C GLY A 156 -6.84 12.67 21.06
N THR A 157 -6.42 13.30 22.13
CA THR A 157 -5.61 14.53 22.06
C THR A 157 -4.29 14.27 21.32
N ILE A 158 -4.11 14.97 20.19
CA ILE A 158 -2.92 14.85 19.33
C ILE A 158 -2.41 16.23 18.92
N SER A 159 -1.16 16.29 18.53
CA SER A 159 -0.61 17.43 17.80
C SER A 159 0.05 16.97 16.49
N ILE A 160 0.08 17.86 15.49
CA ILE A 160 0.74 17.62 14.20
C ILE A 160 1.84 18.66 14.03
N ARG A 161 3.04 18.20 13.68
CA ARG A 161 4.17 19.07 13.39
C ARG A 161 4.61 18.90 11.95
N GLU A 162 4.87 20.04 11.32
CA GLU A 162 5.49 20.08 10.01
C GLU A 162 7.01 20.10 10.17
N LEU A 163 7.67 19.12 9.57
CA LEU A 163 9.13 19.02 9.52
C LEU A 163 9.59 18.96 8.06
N ARG A 164 10.88 19.14 7.84
CA ARG A 164 11.50 18.89 6.53
C ARG A 164 12.57 17.82 6.67
N ASN A 165 12.53 16.84 5.76
CA ASN A 165 13.58 15.84 5.70
C ASN A 165 14.88 16.43 5.13
N ARG A 166 15.96 15.64 5.09
CA ARG A 166 17.27 16.08 4.58
C ARG A 166 17.25 16.58 3.13
N GLN A 167 16.22 16.21 2.35
CA GLN A 167 16.02 16.62 0.97
C GLN A 167 15.11 17.87 0.86
N GLY A 168 14.70 18.45 1.98
CA GLY A 168 13.79 19.61 2.05
C GLY A 168 12.32 19.25 1.83
N LYS A 169 11.96 17.96 1.64
CA LYS A 169 10.57 17.53 1.46
C LYS A 169 9.80 17.68 2.77
N ARG A 170 8.63 18.30 2.68
CA ARG A 170 7.65 18.41 3.77
C ARG A 170 7.27 17.04 4.32
N GLN A 171 7.19 16.94 5.65
CA GLN A 171 6.75 15.76 6.38
C GLN A 171 5.83 16.19 7.51
N LEU A 172 4.68 15.54 7.64
CA LEU A 172 3.77 15.72 8.77
C LEU A 172 4.00 14.60 9.78
N VAL A 173 4.17 14.96 11.03
CA VAL A 173 4.36 14.01 12.14
C VAL A 173 3.25 14.22 13.15
N MET A 174 2.44 13.20 13.36
CA MET A 174 1.40 13.19 14.38
C MET A 174 1.98 12.64 15.69
N MET A 175 1.76 13.34 16.78
CA MET A 175 2.17 12.96 18.12
C MET A 175 0.95 12.83 19.02
N LYS A 176 0.95 11.81 19.87
CA LYS A 176 -0.03 11.69 20.94
C LYS A 176 0.36 12.68 22.04
N GLU A 177 -0.58 13.47 22.48
CA GLU A 177 -0.42 14.33 23.66
C GLU A 177 -0.96 13.62 24.91
N ASP A 178 -0.32 13.86 26.04
CA ASP A 178 -0.83 13.39 27.32
C ASP A 178 -2.07 14.22 27.70
N ASP A 179 -3.14 13.56 28.08
CA ASP A 179 -4.29 14.26 28.66
C ASP A 179 -3.82 14.87 29.99
N MET A 180 -3.71 16.20 30.05
CA MET A 180 -3.38 16.89 31.30
C MET A 180 -4.46 16.56 32.33
N HIS A 181 -4.08 15.82 33.36
CA HIS A 181 -4.90 15.53 34.53
C HIS A 181 -5.12 16.78 35.38
#